data_5acbdd1102cfc3a1335ace6120a0cefc
#
_entry.id   5acbdd1102cfc3a1335ace6120a0cefc
#
_cell.length_a   1.000
_cell.length_b   1.000
_cell.length_c   1.000
_cell.angle_alpha   90.00
_cell.angle_beta   90.00
_cell.angle_gamma   90.00
#
_symmetry.space_group_name_H-M   'P 1'
#
loop_
_entity.id
_entity.type
_entity.pdbx_description
1 polymer ?
#
loop_
_entity_poly.entity_id
_entity_poly.type
_entity_poly.pdbx_seq_one_letter_code
_entity_poly.pdbx_strand_id
1 'polypeptide(L)'
;MTVLSYVRSMIVPLSFMLVFYANYFVLIDHFLFAKRPWKFLLCNVVLIAASMGAVHLMFELLPHPRWEHPRPEREWQEIVGFFMVNAMLYMLVAGLSVAIKMTGSWYQMESSRRELEKSRAEAELQNLKSQLNPHFLFNTLNNIYSLIAFSPERAQEAVHDLSLSLIHI
;
A
#
# COMPACT_ATOMS: atom_id res chain seq x y z
N MET A 1 22.94 -25.41 -28.37
CA MET A 1 21.94 -25.42 -27.28
C MET A 1 20.63 -25.94 -27.84
N THR A 2 20.08 -26.97 -27.28
CA THR A 2 18.83 -27.57 -27.76
C THR A 2 17.64 -26.82 -27.14
N VAL A 3 16.49 -26.75 -27.86
CA VAL A 3 15.24 -26.14 -27.36
C VAL A 3 14.88 -26.68 -25.96
N LEU A 4 15.15 -27.94 -25.73
CA LEU A 4 14.93 -28.62 -24.44
C LEU A 4 15.74 -28.02 -23.28
N SER A 5 16.97 -27.57 -23.53
CA SER A 5 17.80 -26.94 -22.50
C SER A 5 17.26 -25.57 -22.09
N TYR A 6 16.67 -24.80 -23.02
CA TYR A 6 15.99 -23.54 -22.73
C TYR A 6 14.72 -23.76 -21.91
N VAL A 7 13.87 -24.71 -22.30
CA VAL A 7 12.64 -25.04 -21.56
C VAL A 7 13.01 -25.40 -20.11
N ARG A 8 14.05 -26.22 -19.93
CA ARG A 8 14.50 -26.64 -18.62
C ARG A 8 15.02 -25.50 -17.75
N SER A 9 15.74 -24.54 -18.35
CA SER A 9 16.23 -23.35 -17.62
C SER A 9 15.14 -22.38 -17.19
N MET A 10 13.97 -22.41 -17.86
CA MET A 10 12.84 -21.51 -17.54
C MET A 10 11.93 -22.03 -16.42
N ILE A 11 12.02 -23.31 -16.06
CA ILE A 11 11.14 -23.94 -15.04
C ILE A 11 11.29 -23.22 -13.68
N VAL A 12 12.52 -23.01 -13.23
CA VAL A 12 12.81 -22.41 -11.93
C VAL A 12 12.37 -20.94 -11.86
N PRO A 13 12.74 -20.06 -12.82
CA PRO A 13 12.22 -18.68 -12.83
C PRO A 13 10.70 -18.60 -12.87
N LEU A 14 10.04 -19.43 -13.66
CA LEU A 14 8.57 -19.45 -13.74
C LEU A 14 7.94 -19.87 -12.41
N SER A 15 8.55 -20.80 -11.68
CA SER A 15 8.06 -21.21 -10.37
C SER A 15 8.20 -20.10 -9.32
N PHE A 16 9.28 -19.31 -9.37
CA PHE A 16 9.41 -18.11 -8.53
C PHE A 16 8.37 -17.04 -8.85
N MET A 17 8.10 -16.81 -10.16
CA MET A 17 7.04 -15.90 -10.58
C MET A 17 5.67 -16.36 -10.07
N LEU A 18 5.38 -17.66 -10.14
CA LEU A 18 4.14 -18.23 -9.64
C LEU A 18 3.98 -17.96 -8.14
N VAL A 19 5.00 -18.24 -7.34
CA VAL A 19 4.97 -17.98 -5.88
C VAL A 19 4.83 -16.49 -5.60
N PHE A 20 5.54 -15.63 -6.33
CA PHE A 20 5.43 -14.18 -6.19
C PHE A 20 3.99 -13.70 -6.44
N TYR A 21 3.41 -14.05 -7.59
CA TYR A 21 2.08 -13.59 -7.98
C TYR A 21 0.97 -14.20 -7.13
N ALA A 22 1.09 -15.48 -6.73
CA ALA A 22 0.15 -16.11 -5.82
C ALA A 22 0.12 -15.38 -4.45
N ASN A 23 1.30 -15.01 -3.93
CA ASN A 23 1.38 -14.19 -2.73
C ASN A 23 0.78 -12.80 -2.96
N TYR A 24 1.23 -12.10 -4.01
CA TYR A 24 0.90 -10.70 -4.26
C TYR A 24 -0.60 -10.48 -4.48
N PHE A 25 -1.27 -11.34 -5.27
CA PHE A 25 -2.68 -11.15 -5.65
C PHE A 25 -3.68 -11.90 -4.76
N VAL A 26 -3.25 -12.97 -4.09
CA VAL A 26 -4.18 -13.84 -3.37
C VAL A 26 -3.89 -13.90 -1.88
N LEU A 27 -2.71 -14.38 -1.48
CA LEU A 27 -2.45 -14.70 -0.08
C LEU A 27 -2.40 -13.48 0.82
N ILE A 28 -1.78 -12.39 0.36
CA ILE A 28 -1.62 -11.17 1.15
C ILE A 28 -2.98 -10.53 1.42
N ASP A 29 -3.80 -10.37 0.38
CA ASP A 29 -5.13 -9.77 0.52
C ASP A 29 -6.06 -10.63 1.38
N HIS A 30 -6.04 -11.94 1.15
CA HIS A 30 -7.01 -12.83 1.79
C HIS A 30 -6.65 -13.19 3.23
N PHE A 31 -5.37 -13.22 3.58
CA PHE A 31 -4.94 -13.66 4.90
C PHE A 31 -4.21 -12.58 5.70
N LEU A 32 -3.28 -11.86 5.10
CA LEU A 32 -2.45 -10.90 5.83
C LEU A 32 -3.26 -9.63 6.17
N PHE A 33 -3.95 -9.05 5.21
CA PHE A 33 -4.82 -7.89 5.43
C PHE A 33 -6.11 -8.26 6.19
N ALA A 34 -6.54 -9.53 6.12
CA ALA A 34 -7.62 -10.05 6.95
C ALA A 34 -7.21 -10.34 8.42
N LYS A 35 -6.00 -9.92 8.85
CA LYS A 35 -5.44 -10.11 10.20
C LYS A 35 -5.37 -11.59 10.63
N ARG A 36 -5.06 -12.49 9.70
CA ARG A 36 -4.88 -13.93 9.95
C ARG A 36 -3.48 -14.40 9.57
N PRO A 37 -2.40 -13.90 10.23
CA PRO A 37 -1.01 -14.15 9.83
C PRO A 37 -0.62 -15.63 9.89
N TRP A 38 -1.19 -16.39 10.82
CA TRP A 38 -0.90 -17.83 10.93
C TRP A 38 -1.36 -18.61 9.70
N LYS A 39 -2.55 -18.29 9.17
CA LYS A 39 -3.03 -18.93 7.93
C LYS A 39 -2.19 -18.54 6.73
N PHE A 40 -1.72 -17.30 6.69
CA PHE A 40 -0.79 -16.83 5.67
C PHE A 40 0.50 -17.64 5.66
N LEU A 41 1.14 -17.83 6.83
CA LEU A 41 2.36 -18.63 6.96
C LEU A 41 2.14 -20.07 6.52
N LEU A 42 1.07 -20.71 6.97
CA LEU A 42 0.75 -22.10 6.62
C LEU A 42 0.52 -22.26 5.11
N CYS A 43 -0.26 -21.37 4.49
CA CYS A 43 -0.48 -21.38 3.04
C CYS A 43 0.83 -21.15 2.26
N ASN A 44 1.74 -20.30 2.74
CA ASN A 44 3.05 -20.12 2.11
C ASN A 44 3.91 -21.37 2.19
N VAL A 45 3.95 -22.06 3.34
CA VAL A 45 4.68 -23.32 3.48
C VAL A 45 4.16 -24.35 2.48
N VAL A 46 2.83 -24.50 2.37
CA VAL A 46 2.21 -25.43 1.41
C VAL A 46 2.52 -25.02 -0.04
N LEU A 47 2.42 -23.73 -0.37
CA LEU A 47 2.69 -23.21 -1.71
C LEU A 47 4.16 -23.46 -2.12
N ILE A 48 5.10 -23.20 -1.22
CA ILE A 48 6.53 -23.41 -1.47
C ILE A 48 6.81 -24.90 -1.64
N ALA A 49 6.30 -25.77 -0.75
CA ALA A 49 6.47 -27.21 -0.84
C ALA A 49 5.89 -27.78 -2.16
N ALA A 50 4.68 -27.34 -2.54
CA ALA A 50 4.05 -27.72 -3.79
C ALA A 50 4.85 -27.25 -5.02
N SER A 51 5.36 -26.01 -5.00
CA SER A 51 6.19 -25.47 -6.09
C SER A 51 7.51 -26.22 -6.25
N MET A 52 8.17 -26.54 -5.14
CA MET A 52 9.40 -27.34 -5.15
C MET A 52 9.15 -28.76 -5.66
N GLY A 53 8.05 -29.38 -5.22
CA GLY A 53 7.65 -30.72 -5.71
C GLY A 53 7.31 -30.71 -7.21
N ALA A 54 6.61 -29.70 -7.68
CA ALA A 54 6.28 -29.54 -9.11
C ALA A 54 7.54 -29.35 -9.96
N VAL A 55 8.48 -28.52 -9.51
CA VAL A 55 9.77 -28.32 -10.19
C VAL A 55 10.55 -29.62 -10.25
N HIS A 56 10.62 -30.37 -9.15
CA HIS A 56 11.31 -31.66 -9.11
C HIS A 56 10.68 -32.64 -10.10
N LEU A 57 9.35 -32.77 -10.07
CA LEU A 57 8.61 -33.66 -10.98
C LEU A 57 8.83 -33.29 -12.45
N MET A 58 8.80 -31.99 -12.79
CA MET A 58 9.07 -31.52 -14.15
C MET A 58 10.49 -31.84 -14.61
N PHE A 59 11.48 -31.77 -13.71
CA PHE A 59 12.85 -32.17 -14.04
C PHE A 59 13.01 -33.68 -14.26
N GLU A 60 12.21 -34.51 -13.62
CA GLU A 60 12.20 -35.95 -13.84
C GLU A 60 11.48 -36.36 -15.12
N LEU A 61 10.36 -35.70 -15.45
CA LEU A 61 9.58 -35.99 -16.66
C LEU A 61 10.26 -35.52 -17.94
N LEU A 62 11.11 -34.50 -17.88
CA LEU A 62 11.82 -34.01 -19.06
C LEU A 62 13.00 -34.93 -19.41
N PRO A 63 13.19 -35.30 -20.70
CA PRO A 63 14.30 -36.13 -21.12
C PRO A 63 15.63 -35.58 -20.63
N HIS A 64 16.43 -36.43 -20.00
CA HIS A 64 17.75 -36.05 -19.54
C HIS A 64 18.73 -36.04 -20.72
N PRO A 65 19.66 -35.04 -20.78
CA PRO A 65 20.78 -35.15 -21.72
C PRO A 65 21.51 -36.48 -21.44
N ARG A 66 21.85 -37.23 -22.49
CA ARG A 66 22.66 -38.45 -22.36
C ARG A 66 24.01 -38.02 -21.76
N TRP A 67 24.25 -38.45 -20.51
CA TRP A 67 25.56 -38.34 -19.91
C TRP A 67 26.39 -39.51 -20.36
N GLU A 68 27.58 -39.29 -20.85
CA GLU A 68 28.49 -40.33 -21.28
C GLU A 68 29.03 -41.15 -20.09
N HIS A 69 28.92 -40.60 -18.87
CA HIS A 69 29.37 -41.26 -17.64
C HIS A 69 28.22 -41.40 -16.62
N PRO A 70 28.20 -42.47 -15.81
CA PRO A 70 27.24 -42.62 -14.73
C PRO A 70 27.37 -41.46 -13.77
N ARG A 71 26.25 -40.89 -13.36
CA ARG A 71 26.25 -39.80 -12.38
C ARG A 71 26.81 -40.33 -11.06
N PRO A 72 27.74 -39.60 -10.41
CA PRO A 72 28.10 -39.94 -9.05
C PRO A 72 26.85 -39.92 -8.16
N GLU A 73 26.73 -40.90 -7.27
CA GLU A 73 25.68 -40.90 -6.27
C GLU A 73 25.81 -39.60 -5.45
N ARG A 74 24.75 -38.78 -5.44
CA ARG A 74 24.76 -37.57 -4.62
C ARG A 74 24.69 -37.95 -3.16
N GLU A 75 25.65 -37.48 -2.38
CA GLU A 75 25.58 -37.61 -0.94
C GLU A 75 24.31 -36.95 -0.40
N TRP A 76 23.71 -37.57 0.62
CA TRP A 76 22.49 -37.05 1.26
C TRP A 76 22.61 -35.59 1.67
N GLN A 77 23.80 -35.18 2.10
CA GLN A 77 24.09 -33.77 2.47
C GLN A 77 23.93 -32.80 1.30
N GLU A 78 24.33 -33.15 0.10
CA GLU A 78 24.16 -32.32 -1.10
C GLU A 78 22.68 -32.14 -1.49
N ILE A 79 21.91 -33.23 -1.33
CA ILE A 79 20.46 -33.20 -1.61
C ILE A 79 19.76 -32.24 -0.63
N VAL A 80 20.02 -32.42 0.67
CA VAL A 80 19.45 -31.54 1.72
C VAL A 80 19.88 -30.09 1.52
N GLY A 81 21.15 -29.85 1.25
CA GLY A 81 21.67 -28.50 0.97
C GLY A 81 20.97 -27.85 -0.20
N PHE A 82 20.77 -28.58 -1.29
CA PHE A 82 20.04 -28.07 -2.47
C PHE A 82 18.59 -27.68 -2.13
N PHE A 83 17.87 -28.52 -1.40
CA PHE A 83 16.49 -28.21 -0.99
C PHE A 83 16.44 -27.02 -0.03
N MET A 84 17.37 -26.90 0.91
CA MET A 84 17.44 -25.78 1.84
C MET A 84 17.69 -24.44 1.13
N VAL A 85 18.66 -24.41 0.20
CA VAL A 85 18.94 -23.19 -0.58
C VAL A 85 17.73 -22.77 -1.41
N ASN A 86 17.07 -23.70 -2.09
CA ASN A 86 15.88 -23.40 -2.87
C ASN A 86 14.72 -22.91 -1.98
N ALA A 87 14.47 -23.55 -0.83
CA ALA A 87 13.46 -23.11 0.12
C ALA A 87 13.72 -21.66 0.60
N MET A 88 14.99 -21.35 0.88
CA MET A 88 15.39 -19.96 1.27
C MET A 88 15.10 -18.95 0.15
N LEU A 89 15.39 -19.31 -1.11
CA LEU A 89 15.08 -18.47 -2.24
C LEU A 89 13.57 -18.21 -2.41
N TYR A 90 12.75 -19.26 -2.27
CA TYR A 90 11.29 -19.08 -2.29
C TYR A 90 10.78 -18.20 -1.14
N MET A 91 11.35 -18.34 0.06
CA MET A 91 11.02 -17.46 1.19
C MET A 91 11.40 -16.00 0.91
N LEU A 92 12.56 -15.77 0.29
CA LEU A 92 12.97 -14.42 -0.13
C LEU A 92 11.99 -13.82 -1.14
N VAL A 93 11.55 -14.59 -2.15
CA VAL A 93 10.57 -14.17 -3.14
C VAL A 93 9.21 -13.86 -2.48
N ALA A 94 8.76 -14.71 -1.55
CA ALA A 94 7.54 -14.47 -0.78
C ALA A 94 7.66 -13.21 0.09
N GLY A 95 8.79 -13.03 0.78
CA GLY A 95 9.08 -11.83 1.57
C GLY A 95 9.12 -10.56 0.72
N LEU A 96 9.72 -10.62 -0.47
CA LEU A 96 9.76 -9.51 -1.41
C LEU A 96 8.34 -9.12 -1.88
N SER A 97 7.47 -10.09 -2.18
CA SER A 97 6.09 -9.82 -2.56
C SER A 97 5.31 -9.11 -1.45
N VAL A 98 5.52 -9.52 -0.18
CA VAL A 98 4.94 -8.85 1.00
C VAL A 98 5.47 -7.43 1.13
N ALA A 99 6.78 -7.23 1.02
CA ALA A 99 7.41 -5.91 1.15
C ALA A 99 6.87 -4.93 0.11
N ILE A 100 6.80 -5.33 -1.16
CA ILE A 100 6.27 -4.49 -2.25
C ILE A 100 4.78 -4.16 -1.99
N LYS A 101 3.96 -5.15 -1.65
CA LYS A 101 2.53 -4.95 -1.43
C LYS A 101 2.26 -4.04 -0.22
N MET A 102 2.97 -4.27 0.89
CA MET A 102 2.83 -3.45 2.11
C MET A 102 3.27 -2.01 1.87
N THR A 103 4.39 -1.81 1.16
CA THR A 103 4.86 -0.47 0.80
C THR A 103 3.83 0.28 -0.05
N GLY A 104 3.29 -0.37 -1.09
CA GLY A 104 2.24 0.22 -1.92
C GLY A 104 0.98 0.58 -1.12
N SER A 105 0.53 -0.31 -0.27
CA SER A 105 -0.63 -0.08 0.62
C SER A 105 -0.39 1.06 1.62
N TRP A 106 0.84 1.15 2.16
CA TRP A 106 1.21 2.23 3.07
C TRP A 106 1.20 3.60 2.37
N TYR A 107 1.76 3.71 1.16
CA TYR A 107 1.71 4.95 0.39
C TYR A 107 0.28 5.38 0.07
N GLN A 108 -0.58 4.44 -0.28
CA GLN A 108 -1.98 4.72 -0.59
C GLN A 108 -2.74 5.23 0.65
N MET A 109 -2.50 4.60 1.80
CA MET A 109 -3.11 5.00 3.08
C MET A 109 -2.62 6.39 3.52
N GLU A 110 -1.33 6.67 3.38
CA GLU A 110 -0.75 7.98 3.70
C GLU A 110 -1.30 9.09 2.79
N SER A 111 -1.46 8.82 1.48
CA SER A 111 -2.06 9.75 0.54
C SER A 111 -3.51 10.07 0.92
N SER A 112 -4.31 9.06 1.21
CA SER A 112 -5.71 9.24 1.64
C SER A 112 -5.81 10.00 2.97
N ARG A 113 -4.89 9.75 3.90
CA ARG A 113 -4.82 10.49 5.16
C ARG A 113 -4.56 11.98 4.95
N ARG A 114 -3.58 12.31 4.09
CA ARG A 114 -3.28 13.72 3.76
C ARG A 114 -4.45 14.43 3.10
N GLU A 115 -5.17 13.74 2.23
CA GLU A 115 -6.37 14.30 1.59
C GLU A 115 -7.49 14.58 2.59
N LEU A 116 -7.70 13.67 3.55
CA LEU A 116 -8.65 13.87 4.65
C LEU A 116 -8.25 15.05 5.56
N GLU A 117 -6.97 15.18 5.91
CA GLU A 117 -6.45 16.29 6.72
C GLU A 117 -6.66 17.64 6.00
N LYS A 118 -6.37 17.68 4.68
CA LYS A 118 -6.63 18.86 3.86
C LYS A 118 -8.11 19.23 3.82
N SER A 119 -8.98 18.26 3.56
CA SER A 119 -10.43 18.47 3.53
C SER A 119 -10.98 18.97 4.86
N ARG A 120 -10.47 18.46 5.99
CA ARG A 120 -10.82 18.95 7.32
C ARG A 120 -10.41 20.40 7.53
N ALA A 121 -9.16 20.74 7.18
CA ALA A 121 -8.67 22.12 7.32
C ALA A 121 -9.47 23.10 6.46
N GLU A 122 -9.85 22.70 5.22
CA GLU A 122 -10.71 23.51 4.35
C GLU A 122 -12.11 23.69 4.95
N ALA A 123 -12.70 22.63 5.51
CA ALA A 123 -14.00 22.71 6.17
C ALA A 123 -13.97 23.58 7.44
N GLU A 124 -12.91 23.50 8.25
CA GLU A 124 -12.71 24.36 9.41
C GLU A 124 -12.56 25.82 9.01
N LEU A 125 -11.75 26.09 7.98
CA LEU A 125 -11.61 27.45 7.42
C LEU A 125 -12.94 28.00 6.91
N GLN A 126 -13.73 27.19 6.23
CA GLN A 126 -15.04 27.59 5.73
C GLN A 126 -16.01 27.85 6.88
N ASN A 127 -15.97 27.04 7.92
CA ASN A 127 -16.78 27.23 9.13
C ASN A 127 -16.41 28.55 9.83
N LEU A 128 -15.13 28.82 10.04
CA LEU A 128 -14.64 30.08 10.60
C LEU A 128 -15.07 31.30 9.75
N LYS A 129 -14.93 31.21 8.42
CA LYS A 129 -15.41 32.24 7.51
C LYS A 129 -16.93 32.49 7.61
N SER A 130 -17.71 31.41 7.81
CA SER A 130 -19.17 31.52 7.94
C SER A 130 -19.60 32.18 9.25
N GLN A 131 -18.82 32.03 10.32
CA GLN A 131 -19.07 32.71 11.61
C GLN A 131 -18.99 34.24 11.51
N LEU A 132 -18.15 34.75 10.61
CA LEU A 132 -18.03 36.19 10.39
C LEU A 132 -19.26 36.82 9.72
N ASN A 133 -20.22 36.05 9.24
CA ASN A 133 -21.41 36.52 8.52
C ASN A 133 -21.13 37.74 7.60
N PRO A 134 -20.57 37.56 6.40
CA PRO A 134 -20.13 38.66 5.54
C PRO A 134 -21.25 39.63 5.21
N HIS A 135 -22.47 39.11 5.06
CA HIS A 135 -23.64 39.93 4.76
C HIS A 135 -23.99 40.88 5.90
N PHE A 136 -23.90 40.42 7.15
CA PHE A 136 -24.08 41.27 8.33
C PHE A 136 -23.02 42.35 8.39
N LEU A 137 -21.75 42.06 8.17
CA LEU A 137 -20.63 42.99 8.14
C LEU A 137 -20.86 44.08 7.07
N PHE A 138 -21.16 43.67 5.84
CA PHE A 138 -21.43 44.64 4.75
C PHE A 138 -22.63 45.55 5.04
N ASN A 139 -23.72 45.00 5.55
CA ASN A 139 -24.90 45.80 5.91
C ASN A 139 -24.60 46.77 7.06
N THR A 140 -23.89 46.35 8.08
CA THR A 140 -23.52 47.22 9.21
C THR A 140 -22.58 48.33 8.76
N LEU A 141 -21.57 48.04 7.93
CA LEU A 141 -20.68 49.06 7.37
C LEU A 141 -21.43 50.07 6.48
N ASN A 142 -22.38 49.63 5.66
CA ASN A 142 -23.21 50.49 4.86
C ASN A 142 -24.09 51.40 5.73
N ASN A 143 -24.64 50.87 6.82
CA ASN A 143 -25.42 51.70 7.78
C ASN A 143 -24.52 52.72 8.47
N ILE A 144 -23.33 52.36 8.92
CA ILE A 144 -22.35 53.28 9.51
C ILE A 144 -21.99 54.38 8.51
N TYR A 145 -21.71 54.01 7.25
CA TYR A 145 -21.39 54.95 6.19
C TYR A 145 -22.52 56.00 5.99
N SER A 146 -23.77 55.55 5.99
CA SER A 146 -24.93 56.42 5.89
C SER A 146 -25.06 57.35 7.10
N LEU A 147 -24.76 56.88 8.31
CA LEU A 147 -24.83 57.71 9.54
C LEU A 147 -23.75 58.77 9.61
N ILE A 148 -22.59 58.60 9.00
CA ILE A 148 -21.50 59.59 9.00
C ILE A 148 -21.98 60.96 8.50
N ALA A 149 -22.85 61.00 7.47
CA ALA A 149 -23.36 62.25 6.87
C ALA A 149 -24.42 62.94 7.72
N PHE A 150 -25.18 62.21 8.56
CA PHE A 150 -26.33 62.72 9.27
C PHE A 150 -26.16 62.83 10.79
N SER A 151 -25.33 61.93 11.38
CA SER A 151 -25.12 61.90 12.83
C SER A 151 -23.77 61.19 13.14
N PRO A 152 -22.65 61.93 13.15
CA PRO A 152 -21.31 61.41 13.39
C PRO A 152 -21.19 60.73 14.75
N GLU A 153 -21.87 61.20 15.78
CA GLU A 153 -21.82 60.57 17.13
C GLU A 153 -22.40 59.13 17.10
N ARG A 154 -23.55 58.96 16.42
CA ARG A 154 -24.17 57.64 16.26
C ARG A 154 -23.33 56.70 15.38
N ALA A 155 -22.62 57.24 14.40
CA ALA A 155 -21.70 56.45 13.58
C ALA A 155 -20.54 55.90 14.42
N GLN A 156 -20.00 56.72 15.37
CA GLN A 156 -18.96 56.27 16.29
C GLN A 156 -19.44 55.15 17.24
N GLU A 157 -20.65 55.29 17.78
CA GLU A 157 -21.26 54.28 18.64
C GLU A 157 -21.47 52.97 17.88
N ALA A 158 -21.97 53.02 16.66
CA ALA A 158 -22.16 51.83 15.81
C ALA A 158 -20.84 51.14 15.46
N VAL A 159 -19.73 51.89 15.24
CA VAL A 159 -18.37 51.29 15.07
C VAL A 159 -17.92 50.60 16.34
N HIS A 160 -18.17 51.19 17.51
CA HIS A 160 -17.81 50.60 18.79
C HIS A 160 -18.56 49.27 19.02
N ASP A 161 -19.87 49.25 18.79
CA ASP A 161 -20.70 48.07 18.92
C ASP A 161 -20.29 46.95 17.95
N LEU A 162 -19.96 47.31 16.70
CA LEU A 162 -19.44 46.35 15.73
C LEU A 162 -18.12 45.74 16.19
N SER A 163 -17.22 46.55 16.76
CA SER A 163 -15.92 46.07 17.26
C SER A 163 -16.08 45.07 18.43
N LEU A 164 -17.00 45.36 19.35
CA LEU A 164 -17.34 44.44 20.45
C LEU A 164 -17.94 43.11 19.93
N SER A 165 -18.81 43.20 18.96
CA SER A 165 -19.40 41.99 18.33
C SER A 165 -18.36 41.09 17.65
N LEU A 166 -17.33 41.68 17.02
CA LEU A 166 -16.25 40.93 16.36
C LEU A 166 -15.27 40.28 17.33
N ILE A 167 -15.12 40.82 18.55
CA ILE A 167 -14.27 40.27 19.59
C ILE A 167 -14.92 39.02 20.24
N HIS A 168 -16.23 38.93 20.23
CA HIS A 168 -16.99 37.84 20.84
C HIS A 168 -17.29 36.66 19.90
N ILE A 169 -16.84 36.74 18.63
CA ILE A 169 -16.87 35.61 17.67
C ILE A 169 -15.59 34.79 17.72
#